data_b9509c57668a9008175b93ad07831eab
#
_entry.id   b9509c57668a9008175b93ad07831eab
#
_cell.length_a   1.000
_cell.length_b   1.000
_cell.length_c   1.000
_cell.angle_alpha   90.00
_cell.angle_beta   90.00
_cell.angle_gamma   90.00
#
_symmetry.space_group_name_H-M   'P 1'
#
loop_
_entity.id
_entity.type
_entity.pdbx_description
1 polymer ?
#
loop_
_entity_poly.entity_id
_entity_poly.type
_entity_poly.pdbx_seq_one_letter_code
_entity_poly.pdbx_strand_id
1 'polypeptide(L)'
;TCALPILRQELSDSIVEGREERYQFTWPDKKKAMLAANAPITATLRPVVADSVGKDGTPGGFDSENLYIEGDNLEVLKLLQETYLGKVKMIYIDPPYNTGKDFVYEDDFAQSTEDYMGNSGQYDEEGNRMVTNTESNGRFHTDWLNMIYPRLKLAKDLLSDDGAIFISIDDNELYNLKKICDAVYGESCFVGNVAWQRTYSMRNDSKGLPSEAEHILVYSKQPNWIPNKLPRTDKMDAAYKNPDNDPN
;
A
#
# COMPACT_ATOMS: atom_id res chain seq x y z
N THR A 1 -1.45 -2.87 -26.43
CA THR A 1 -0.98 -1.55 -26.92
C THR A 1 -0.59 -0.58 -25.81
N CYS A 2 -0.76 -0.94 -24.53
CA CYS A 2 -0.41 -0.10 -23.38
C CYS A 2 1.05 -0.26 -22.90
N ALA A 3 1.76 -1.31 -23.32
CA ALA A 3 3.11 -1.60 -22.84
C ALA A 3 4.20 -0.65 -23.39
N LEU A 4 4.02 -0.11 -24.59
CA LEU A 4 5.02 0.75 -25.24
C LEU A 4 5.27 2.09 -24.53
N PRO A 5 4.26 2.80 -24.01
CA PRO A 5 4.49 4.03 -23.25
C PRO A 5 5.22 3.77 -21.93
N ILE A 6 4.87 2.70 -21.23
CA ILE A 6 5.51 2.31 -19.97
C ILE A 6 6.96 1.91 -20.22
N LEU A 7 7.23 1.12 -21.26
CA LEU A 7 8.58 0.71 -21.62
C LEU A 7 9.45 1.92 -22.03
N ARG A 8 8.88 2.89 -22.75
CA ARG A 8 9.58 4.14 -23.08
C ARG A 8 9.88 4.97 -21.84
N GLN A 9 8.95 5.05 -20.90
CA GLN A 9 9.13 5.76 -19.64
C GLN A 9 10.19 5.09 -18.74
N GLU A 10 10.24 3.76 -18.72
CA GLU A 10 11.25 2.99 -17.99
C GLU A 10 12.65 3.08 -18.63
N LEU A 11 12.74 3.24 -19.95
CA LEU A 11 14.00 3.29 -20.69
C LEU A 11 14.50 4.71 -20.97
N SER A 12 13.68 5.74 -20.75
CA SER A 12 14.07 7.13 -21.01
C SER A 12 14.76 7.75 -19.81
N ASP A 13 15.97 8.28 -20.03
CA ASP A 13 16.71 9.04 -19.03
C ASP A 13 16.34 10.54 -19.01
N SER A 14 15.47 10.96 -19.93
CA SER A 14 15.03 12.36 -20.08
C SER A 14 13.51 12.50 -19.97
N ILE A 15 13.09 13.57 -19.33
CA ILE A 15 11.72 14.06 -19.38
C ILE A 15 11.47 14.54 -20.80
N VAL A 16 10.36 14.12 -21.40
CA VAL A 16 9.95 14.62 -22.72
C VAL A 16 9.42 16.04 -22.53
N GLU A 17 10.20 17.03 -22.95
CA GLU A 17 9.79 18.43 -22.99
C GLU A 17 9.15 18.75 -24.35
N GLY A 18 8.04 19.48 -24.33
CA GLY A 18 7.40 19.97 -25.55
C GLY A 18 5.88 19.83 -25.58
N ARG A 19 5.27 19.90 -26.78
CA ARG A 19 3.80 19.81 -26.96
C ARG A 19 3.19 18.45 -26.55
N GLU A 20 4.03 17.45 -26.33
CA GLU A 20 3.64 16.12 -25.83
C GLU A 20 3.88 15.96 -24.32
N GLU A 21 4.25 17.05 -23.64
CA GLU A 21 4.41 17.04 -22.19
C GLU A 21 3.12 16.57 -21.52
N ARG A 22 3.25 15.56 -20.66
CA ARG A 22 2.16 15.05 -19.83
C ARG A 22 2.49 15.31 -18.38
N TYR A 23 1.49 15.72 -17.60
CA TYR A 23 1.65 15.80 -16.17
C TYR A 23 2.10 14.45 -15.62
N GLN A 24 3.17 14.45 -14.87
CA GLN A 24 3.70 13.28 -14.18
C GLN A 24 4.04 13.65 -12.74
N PHE A 25 3.57 12.84 -11.81
CA PHE A 25 4.05 12.91 -10.44
C PHE A 25 5.42 12.24 -10.37
N THR A 26 6.46 13.00 -10.05
CA THR A 26 7.85 12.53 -10.02
C THR A 26 8.56 12.96 -8.75
N TRP A 27 9.55 12.20 -8.34
CA TRP A 27 10.42 12.46 -7.18
C TRP A 27 11.82 11.85 -7.45
N PRO A 28 12.86 12.23 -6.68
CA PRO A 28 14.18 11.63 -6.78
C PRO A 28 14.13 10.09 -6.59
N ASP A 29 14.88 9.36 -7.41
CA ASP A 29 14.96 7.88 -7.42
C ASP A 29 13.66 7.12 -7.78
N LYS A 30 12.62 7.78 -8.28
CA LYS A 30 11.40 7.11 -8.77
C LYS A 30 11.71 5.94 -9.70
N LYS A 31 12.66 6.12 -10.63
CA LYS A 31 13.08 5.07 -11.57
C LYS A 31 13.64 3.84 -10.85
N LYS A 32 14.45 4.04 -9.80
CA LYS A 32 14.97 2.94 -8.98
C LYS A 32 13.82 2.20 -8.27
N ALA A 33 12.87 2.92 -7.68
CA ALA A 33 11.70 2.34 -7.05
C ALA A 33 10.85 1.52 -8.04
N MET A 34 10.71 1.99 -9.29
CA MET A 34 10.04 1.23 -10.35
C MET A 34 10.76 -0.08 -10.68
N LEU A 35 12.09 -0.04 -10.79
CA LEU A 35 12.91 -1.20 -11.07
C LEU A 35 12.93 -2.19 -9.91
N ALA A 36 12.86 -1.72 -8.67
CA ALA A 36 12.85 -2.56 -7.47
C ALA A 36 11.68 -3.57 -7.46
N ALA A 37 10.51 -3.15 -7.92
CA ALA A 37 9.37 -4.05 -8.05
C ALA A 37 9.63 -5.25 -8.99
N ASN A 38 10.48 -5.05 -10.00
CA ASN A 38 10.78 -6.06 -11.02
C ASN A 38 12.13 -6.77 -10.78
N ALA A 39 12.88 -6.38 -9.75
CA ALA A 39 14.15 -7.01 -9.44
C ALA A 39 13.93 -8.50 -9.07
N PRO A 40 14.71 -9.41 -9.64
CA PRO A 40 14.59 -10.84 -9.35
C PRO A 40 14.90 -11.11 -7.88
N ILE A 41 14.26 -12.13 -7.34
CA ILE A 41 14.48 -12.62 -5.98
C ILE A 41 14.99 -14.04 -6.01
N THR A 42 15.91 -14.36 -5.10
CA THR A 42 16.46 -15.72 -4.90
C THR A 42 15.91 -16.41 -3.65
N ALA A 43 15.16 -15.69 -2.83
CA ALA A 43 14.52 -16.22 -1.63
C ALA A 43 13.37 -17.18 -1.97
N THR A 44 12.95 -17.97 -1.00
CA THR A 44 11.81 -18.88 -1.10
C THR A 44 11.04 -18.92 0.21
N LEU A 45 9.74 -19.15 0.14
CA LEU A 45 8.90 -19.40 1.31
C LEU A 45 9.21 -20.77 1.90
N ARG A 46 9.37 -20.84 3.21
CA ARG A 46 9.60 -22.09 3.96
C ARG A 46 8.49 -22.27 4.99
N PRO A 47 7.85 -23.45 5.04
CA PRO A 47 6.86 -23.72 6.07
C PRO A 47 7.51 -23.83 7.45
N VAL A 48 6.93 -23.15 8.45
CA VAL A 48 7.31 -23.27 9.85
C VAL A 48 6.31 -24.20 10.53
N VAL A 49 6.55 -25.49 10.42
CA VAL A 49 5.61 -26.54 10.88
C VAL A 49 5.37 -26.46 12.38
N ALA A 50 6.39 -26.12 13.17
CA ALA A 50 6.30 -26.03 14.63
C ALA A 50 5.28 -24.99 15.10
N ASP A 51 5.11 -23.89 14.35
CA ASP A 51 4.22 -22.77 14.69
C ASP A 51 2.90 -22.83 13.89
N SER A 52 2.73 -23.83 13.03
CA SER A 52 1.53 -24.01 12.23
C SER A 52 0.46 -24.76 12.99
N VAL A 53 -0.80 -24.45 12.70
CA VAL A 53 -1.96 -25.10 13.30
C VAL A 53 -2.93 -25.51 12.18
N GLY A 54 -3.32 -26.77 12.17
CA GLY A 54 -4.27 -27.31 11.20
C GLY A 54 -5.70 -26.77 11.40
N LYS A 55 -6.60 -27.04 10.45
CA LYS A 55 -8.01 -26.67 10.50
C LYS A 55 -8.73 -27.17 11.75
N ASP A 56 -8.34 -28.33 12.24
CA ASP A 56 -8.88 -28.98 13.43
C ASP A 56 -8.24 -28.50 14.75
N GLY A 57 -7.29 -27.54 14.66
CA GLY A 57 -6.53 -27.05 15.80
C GLY A 57 -5.31 -27.90 16.17
N THR A 58 -4.96 -28.92 15.38
CA THR A 58 -3.79 -29.77 15.64
C THR A 58 -2.49 -29.00 15.44
N PRO A 59 -1.62 -28.90 16.47
CA PRO A 59 -0.29 -28.31 16.32
C PRO A 59 0.54 -29.04 15.26
N GLY A 60 1.24 -28.30 14.41
CA GLY A 60 2.02 -28.85 13.29
C GLY A 60 1.18 -29.25 12.08
N GLY A 61 -0.13 -29.09 12.12
CA GLY A 61 -1.02 -29.29 10.97
C GLY A 61 -0.81 -28.20 9.91
N PHE A 62 -0.89 -28.58 8.62
CA PHE A 62 -0.57 -27.68 7.50
C PHE A 62 -1.69 -27.64 6.44
N ASP A 63 -2.93 -27.85 6.86
CA ASP A 63 -4.13 -27.89 6.02
C ASP A 63 -5.03 -26.64 6.20
N SER A 64 -4.57 -25.63 6.94
CA SER A 64 -5.27 -24.37 7.11
C SER A 64 -5.40 -23.62 5.78
N GLU A 65 -6.52 -22.94 5.59
CA GLU A 65 -6.74 -22.04 4.45
C GLU A 65 -6.15 -20.64 4.69
N ASN A 66 -5.72 -20.37 5.93
CA ASN A 66 -5.10 -19.10 6.33
C ASN A 66 -3.58 -19.26 6.30
N LEU A 67 -2.89 -18.22 5.79
CA LEU A 67 -1.43 -18.14 5.77
C LEU A 67 -0.98 -16.91 6.55
N TYR A 68 0.00 -17.09 7.42
CA TYR A 68 0.82 -16.03 7.98
C TYR A 68 2.21 -16.15 7.35
N ILE A 69 2.70 -15.07 6.76
CA ILE A 69 3.99 -15.04 6.08
C ILE A 69 4.83 -13.96 6.77
N GLU A 70 6.00 -14.35 7.28
CA GLU A 70 6.95 -13.49 7.96
C GLU A 70 8.16 -13.26 7.05
N GLY A 71 8.64 -12.00 7.00
CA GLY A 71 9.77 -11.59 6.19
C GLY A 71 9.59 -10.21 5.57
N ASP A 72 10.59 -9.73 4.81
CA ASP A 72 10.48 -8.47 4.08
C ASP A 72 9.28 -8.51 3.12
N ASN A 73 8.38 -7.54 3.29
CA ASN A 73 7.12 -7.56 2.54
C ASN A 73 7.29 -7.29 1.04
N LEU A 74 8.36 -6.58 0.61
CA LEU A 74 8.65 -6.39 -0.81
C LEU A 74 9.08 -7.73 -1.45
N GLU A 75 9.92 -8.49 -0.77
CA GLU A 75 10.34 -9.82 -1.22
C GLU A 75 9.17 -10.80 -1.21
N VAL A 76 8.38 -10.82 -0.14
CA VAL A 76 7.17 -11.65 -0.05
C VAL A 76 6.19 -11.34 -1.19
N LEU A 77 5.92 -10.07 -1.49
CA LEU A 77 5.05 -9.68 -2.60
C LEU A 77 5.55 -10.21 -3.94
N LYS A 78 6.87 -10.22 -4.18
CA LYS A 78 7.46 -10.81 -5.40
C LYS A 78 7.24 -12.32 -5.47
N LEU A 79 7.43 -13.04 -4.36
CA LEU A 79 7.20 -14.48 -4.30
C LEU A 79 5.73 -14.84 -4.54
N LEU A 80 4.81 -14.01 -4.01
CA LEU A 80 3.38 -14.22 -4.20
C LEU A 80 2.91 -14.03 -5.65
N GLN A 81 3.67 -13.31 -6.50
CA GLN A 81 3.34 -13.14 -7.91
C GLN A 81 3.17 -14.49 -8.65
N GLU A 82 3.96 -15.50 -8.33
CA GLU A 82 3.87 -16.79 -9.01
C GLU A 82 2.56 -17.54 -8.73
N THR A 83 2.03 -17.39 -7.52
CA THR A 83 0.88 -18.19 -7.07
C THR A 83 -0.42 -17.40 -7.03
N TYR A 84 -0.36 -16.10 -6.70
CA TYR A 84 -1.51 -15.27 -6.41
C TYR A 84 -1.75 -14.13 -7.41
N LEU A 85 -1.05 -14.11 -8.54
CA LEU A 85 -1.27 -13.13 -9.60
C LEU A 85 -2.75 -13.08 -10.00
N GLY A 86 -3.38 -11.92 -9.87
CA GLY A 86 -4.78 -11.70 -10.23
C GLY A 86 -5.81 -12.47 -9.39
N LYS A 87 -5.45 -12.96 -8.19
CA LYS A 87 -6.34 -13.79 -7.37
C LYS A 87 -6.79 -13.17 -6.06
N VAL A 88 -6.15 -12.09 -5.61
CA VAL A 88 -6.46 -11.47 -4.31
C VAL A 88 -7.67 -10.56 -4.44
N LYS A 89 -8.72 -10.85 -3.69
CA LYS A 89 -9.96 -10.08 -3.74
C LYS A 89 -9.88 -8.75 -3.00
N MET A 90 -9.16 -8.71 -1.89
CA MET A 90 -9.01 -7.52 -1.06
C MET A 90 -7.61 -7.47 -0.48
N ILE A 91 -7.00 -6.29 -0.53
CA ILE A 91 -5.77 -5.97 0.17
C ILE A 91 -6.06 -4.83 1.14
N TYR A 92 -5.63 -4.98 2.38
CA TYR A 92 -5.63 -3.90 3.37
C TYR A 92 -4.21 -3.69 3.86
N ILE A 93 -3.72 -2.45 3.80
CA ILE A 93 -2.40 -2.08 4.31
C ILE A 93 -2.49 -0.87 5.23
N ASP A 94 -1.59 -0.86 6.20
CA ASP A 94 -1.40 0.21 7.18
C ASP A 94 0.10 0.57 7.18
N PRO A 95 0.54 1.38 6.19
CA PRO A 95 1.95 1.74 6.07
C PRO A 95 2.36 2.74 7.15
N PRO A 96 3.67 2.96 7.37
CA PRO A 96 4.15 4.07 8.20
C PRO A 96 3.55 5.40 7.71
N TYR A 97 3.04 6.24 8.62
CA TYR A 97 2.39 7.51 8.28
C TYR A 97 3.37 8.65 8.02
N ASN A 98 4.66 8.39 8.21
CA ASN A 98 5.73 9.37 8.01
C ASN A 98 5.59 10.61 8.91
N THR A 99 5.35 10.39 10.20
CA THR A 99 5.13 11.44 11.20
C THR A 99 6.43 12.09 11.71
N GLY A 100 7.58 11.74 11.13
CA GLY A 100 8.90 12.17 11.57
C GLY A 100 9.49 11.33 12.70
N LYS A 101 8.74 10.35 13.20
CA LYS A 101 9.18 9.36 14.20
C LYS A 101 9.07 7.93 13.70
N ASP A 102 8.45 7.75 12.55
CA ASP A 102 8.24 6.46 11.94
C ASP A 102 9.53 5.95 11.30
N PHE A 103 9.66 4.64 11.28
CA PHE A 103 10.72 3.96 10.56
C PHE A 103 10.26 3.72 9.12
N VAL A 104 11.13 4.01 8.17
CA VAL A 104 10.97 3.62 6.77
C VAL A 104 12.08 2.63 6.42
N TYR A 105 11.78 1.67 5.56
CA TYR A 105 12.80 0.77 5.06
C TYR A 105 13.72 1.54 4.10
N GLU A 106 15.02 1.49 4.34
CA GLU A 106 16.01 1.88 3.33
C GLU A 106 16.12 0.74 2.33
N ASP A 107 15.30 0.78 1.29
CA ASP A 107 15.46 -0.09 0.13
C ASP A 107 16.68 0.42 -0.68
N ASP A 108 17.90 0.18 -0.17
CA ASP A 108 19.14 0.57 -0.85
C ASP A 108 19.49 -0.44 -1.94
N PHE A 109 19.03 -0.14 -3.14
CA PHE A 109 19.23 -0.98 -4.33
C PHE A 109 20.65 -0.97 -4.91
N ALA A 110 21.60 -0.32 -4.23
CA ALA A 110 22.94 -0.06 -4.77
C ALA A 110 24.10 -0.70 -3.97
N GLN A 111 23.87 -1.25 -2.77
CA GLN A 111 24.96 -1.77 -1.92
C GLN A 111 25.05 -3.30 -1.95
N SER A 112 26.29 -3.79 -1.89
CA SER A 112 26.54 -5.22 -1.69
C SER A 112 26.22 -5.62 -0.25
N THR A 113 25.84 -6.87 -0.02
CA THR A 113 25.48 -7.43 1.29
C THR A 113 26.57 -7.24 2.36
N GLU A 114 27.81 -7.09 1.96
CA GLU A 114 28.98 -6.94 2.87
C GLU A 114 29.16 -5.49 3.37
N ASP A 115 28.86 -4.48 2.53
CA ASP A 115 28.84 -3.07 2.94
C ASP A 115 27.64 -2.78 3.86
N TYR A 116 26.56 -3.54 3.69
CA TYR A 116 25.32 -3.45 4.45
C TYR A 116 25.51 -3.84 5.94
N MET A 117 26.30 -4.86 6.23
CA MET A 117 26.52 -5.33 7.61
C MET A 117 27.43 -4.42 8.44
N GLY A 118 28.26 -3.58 7.81
CA GLY A 118 29.26 -2.77 8.51
C GLY A 118 28.77 -1.45 9.11
N ASN A 119 27.66 -0.90 8.66
CA ASN A 119 27.27 0.48 8.94
C ASN A 119 26.07 0.67 9.89
N SER A 120 25.56 -0.36 10.54
CA SER A 120 24.27 -0.26 11.19
C SER A 120 24.26 -0.57 12.66
N GLY A 121 23.55 0.23 13.39
CA GLY A 121 23.16 0.01 14.77
C GLY A 121 21.68 -0.26 15.00
N GLN A 122 20.86 -0.37 13.95
CA GLN A 122 19.41 -0.59 14.07
C GLN A 122 18.92 -1.49 12.94
N TYR A 123 18.68 -2.75 13.27
CA TYR A 123 18.04 -3.72 12.40
C TYR A 123 16.71 -4.13 13.01
N ASP A 124 15.74 -4.52 12.17
CA ASP A 124 14.60 -5.28 12.63
C ASP A 124 15.03 -6.71 13.01
N GLU A 125 14.09 -7.51 13.52
CA GLU A 125 14.34 -8.90 13.91
C GLU A 125 14.77 -9.78 12.73
N GLU A 126 14.57 -9.31 11.48
CA GLU A 126 14.91 -9.97 10.22
C GLU A 126 16.23 -9.48 9.61
N GLY A 127 16.88 -8.48 10.24
CA GLY A 127 18.18 -7.96 9.79
C GLY A 127 18.10 -6.83 8.77
N ASN A 128 16.91 -6.23 8.52
CA ASN A 128 16.77 -5.07 7.66
C ASN A 128 17.04 -3.78 8.45
N ARG A 129 17.77 -2.85 7.85
CA ARG A 129 18.04 -1.56 8.47
C ARG A 129 16.79 -0.71 8.53
N MET A 130 16.36 -0.37 9.74
CA MET A 130 15.32 0.63 9.96
C MET A 130 15.94 1.97 10.28
N VAL A 131 15.59 3.00 9.53
CA VAL A 131 16.05 4.37 9.75
C VAL A 131 14.87 5.24 10.09
N THR A 132 14.99 6.02 11.16
CA THR A 132 13.97 7.02 11.48
C THR A 132 14.00 8.09 10.41
N ASN A 133 12.89 8.24 9.68
CA ASN A 133 12.72 9.29 8.71
C ASN A 133 12.27 10.58 9.43
N THR A 134 13.14 11.56 9.52
CA THR A 134 12.88 12.82 10.23
C THR A 134 12.59 13.94 9.25
N GLU A 135 11.75 14.89 9.63
CA GLU A 135 11.45 16.08 8.83
C GLU A 135 12.69 16.93 8.46
N SER A 136 13.76 16.82 9.24
CA SER A 136 15.05 17.45 8.93
C SER A 136 15.81 16.77 7.78
N ASN A 137 15.41 15.58 7.38
CA ASN A 137 15.94 14.90 6.20
C ASN A 137 15.38 15.57 4.94
N GLY A 138 16.24 16.12 4.09
CA GLY A 138 15.83 16.70 2.80
C GLY A 138 15.17 15.69 1.84
N ARG A 139 15.18 14.40 2.17
CA ARG A 139 14.56 13.30 1.42
C ARG A 139 13.31 12.72 2.14
N PHE A 140 12.81 13.37 3.16
CA PHE A 140 11.73 12.90 4.03
C PHE A 140 10.58 12.21 3.29
N HIS A 141 9.94 12.91 2.35
CA HIS A 141 8.89 12.35 1.51
C HIS A 141 9.43 11.38 0.45
N THR A 142 10.63 11.66 -0.08
CA THR A 142 11.25 10.84 -1.12
C THR A 142 11.50 9.41 -0.67
N ASP A 143 12.05 9.23 0.52
CA ASP A 143 12.37 7.91 1.05
C ASP A 143 11.11 7.10 1.32
N TRP A 144 10.06 7.76 1.84
CA TRP A 144 8.75 7.14 1.99
C TRP A 144 8.13 6.74 0.64
N LEU A 145 8.21 7.61 -0.37
CA LEU A 145 7.69 7.35 -1.71
C LEU A 145 8.42 6.17 -2.38
N ASN A 146 9.73 6.09 -2.22
CA ASN A 146 10.54 4.99 -2.75
C ASN A 146 10.20 3.66 -2.09
N MET A 147 9.90 3.65 -0.80
CA MET A 147 9.48 2.47 -0.06
C MET A 147 8.08 1.99 -0.50
N ILE A 148 7.10 2.88 -0.57
CA ILE A 148 5.70 2.48 -0.78
C ILE A 148 5.39 2.12 -2.24
N TYR A 149 6.01 2.79 -3.21
CA TYR A 149 5.71 2.64 -4.63
C TYR A 149 5.85 1.20 -5.16
N PRO A 150 6.99 0.49 -4.97
CA PRO A 150 7.15 -0.88 -5.46
C PRO A 150 6.14 -1.84 -4.84
N ARG A 151 5.79 -1.65 -3.57
CA ARG A 151 4.80 -2.45 -2.85
C ARG A 151 3.40 -2.29 -3.43
N LEU A 152 2.99 -1.07 -3.72
CA LEU A 152 1.71 -0.80 -4.37
C LEU A 152 1.64 -1.34 -5.80
N LYS A 153 2.75 -1.28 -6.55
CA LYS A 153 2.83 -1.84 -7.91
C LYS A 153 2.59 -3.35 -7.89
N LEU A 154 3.30 -4.07 -7.01
CA LEU A 154 3.12 -5.53 -6.85
C LEU A 154 1.74 -5.89 -6.30
N ALA A 155 1.23 -5.13 -5.33
CA ALA A 155 -0.11 -5.33 -4.79
C ALA A 155 -1.19 -5.23 -5.87
N LYS A 156 -1.07 -4.26 -6.80
CA LYS A 156 -1.98 -4.16 -7.95
C LYS A 156 -2.01 -5.43 -8.79
N ASP A 157 -0.85 -6.03 -9.03
CA ASP A 157 -0.75 -7.23 -9.87
C ASP A 157 -1.39 -8.44 -9.19
N LEU A 158 -1.34 -8.52 -7.86
CA LEU A 158 -2.01 -9.57 -7.09
C LEU A 158 -3.54 -9.46 -7.10
N LEU A 159 -4.09 -8.24 -7.21
CA LEU A 159 -5.55 -8.03 -7.18
C LEU A 159 -6.25 -8.72 -8.35
N SER A 160 -7.36 -9.39 -8.07
CA SER A 160 -8.30 -9.87 -9.07
C SER A 160 -8.98 -8.67 -9.78
N ASP A 161 -9.57 -8.91 -10.95
CA ASP A 161 -10.21 -7.84 -11.74
C ASP A 161 -11.32 -7.11 -10.98
N ASP A 162 -11.99 -7.80 -10.07
CA ASP A 162 -13.02 -7.27 -9.19
C ASP A 162 -12.49 -6.98 -7.76
N GLY A 163 -11.17 -6.93 -7.60
CA GLY A 163 -10.50 -6.67 -6.34
C GLY A 163 -10.29 -5.19 -6.04
N ALA A 164 -10.06 -4.88 -4.75
CA ALA A 164 -9.79 -3.53 -4.27
C ALA A 164 -8.72 -3.52 -3.17
N ILE A 165 -7.99 -2.41 -3.08
CA ILE A 165 -7.03 -2.12 -2.02
C ILE A 165 -7.54 -0.99 -1.13
N PHE A 166 -7.33 -1.14 0.16
CA PHE A 166 -7.64 -0.18 1.22
C PHE A 166 -6.35 0.19 1.92
N ILE A 167 -6.07 1.48 2.05
CA ILE A 167 -4.79 1.98 2.57
C ILE A 167 -5.07 3.02 3.64
N SER A 168 -4.73 2.70 4.89
CA SER A 168 -4.78 3.66 6.00
C SER A 168 -3.65 4.66 5.88
N ILE A 169 -3.93 5.92 6.17
CA ILE A 169 -2.96 7.02 6.18
C ILE A 169 -3.51 8.20 6.99
N ASP A 170 -2.63 9.03 7.52
CA ASP A 170 -2.99 10.33 8.06
C ASP A 170 -2.71 11.48 7.07
N ASP A 171 -2.88 12.72 7.53
CA ASP A 171 -2.71 13.92 6.70
C ASP A 171 -1.28 14.12 6.17
N ASN A 172 -0.24 13.51 6.81
CA ASN A 172 1.16 13.75 6.45
C ASN A 172 1.48 13.30 5.02
N GLU A 173 1.05 12.11 4.64
CA GLU A 173 1.34 11.53 3.31
C GLU A 173 0.09 11.28 2.44
N LEU A 174 -1.09 11.70 2.87
CA LEU A 174 -2.36 11.49 2.15
C LEU A 174 -2.27 11.90 0.68
N TYR A 175 -1.76 13.10 0.41
CA TYR A 175 -1.71 13.64 -0.94
C TYR A 175 -0.66 12.95 -1.80
N ASN A 176 0.49 12.61 -1.23
CA ASN A 176 1.53 11.85 -1.92
C ASN A 176 1.06 10.44 -2.23
N LEU A 177 0.41 9.77 -1.27
CA LEU A 177 -0.19 8.46 -1.45
C LEU A 177 -1.25 8.47 -2.56
N LYS A 178 -2.13 9.47 -2.55
CA LYS A 178 -3.14 9.65 -3.62
C LYS A 178 -2.49 9.75 -4.98
N LYS A 179 -1.43 10.55 -5.14
CA LYS A 179 -0.71 10.74 -6.40
C LYS A 179 -0.01 9.45 -6.87
N ILE A 180 0.60 8.71 -5.96
CA ILE A 180 1.19 7.41 -6.29
C ILE A 180 0.10 6.42 -6.74
N CYS A 181 -1.00 6.33 -5.99
CA CYS A 181 -2.09 5.44 -6.33
C CYS A 181 -2.72 5.79 -7.69
N ASP A 182 -2.88 7.08 -8.01
CA ASP A 182 -3.32 7.52 -9.33
C ASP A 182 -2.35 7.06 -10.43
N ALA A 183 -1.04 7.15 -10.19
CA ALA A 183 -0.03 6.70 -11.14
C ALA A 183 0.02 5.16 -11.29
N VAL A 184 -0.22 4.41 -10.22
CA VAL A 184 -0.17 2.94 -10.21
C VAL A 184 -1.49 2.32 -10.67
N TYR A 185 -2.61 2.69 -10.07
CA TYR A 185 -3.93 2.10 -10.32
C TYR A 185 -4.68 2.79 -11.46
N GLY A 186 -4.47 4.08 -11.63
CA GLY A 186 -5.22 4.97 -12.52
C GLY A 186 -6.25 5.81 -11.76
N GLU A 187 -6.43 7.06 -12.15
CA GLU A 187 -7.41 7.98 -11.52
C GLU A 187 -8.85 7.44 -11.60
N SER A 188 -9.20 6.75 -12.70
CA SER A 188 -10.52 6.14 -12.89
C SER A 188 -10.81 4.95 -11.96
N CYS A 189 -9.78 4.41 -11.31
CA CYS A 189 -9.88 3.33 -10.32
C CYS A 189 -10.00 3.85 -8.89
N PHE A 190 -9.97 5.16 -8.66
CA PHE A 190 -10.21 5.73 -7.35
C PHE A 190 -11.67 5.55 -6.94
N VAL A 191 -11.89 4.82 -5.84
CA VAL A 191 -13.23 4.53 -5.32
C VAL A 191 -13.66 5.59 -4.31
N GLY A 192 -12.77 5.97 -3.40
CA GLY A 192 -13.08 6.97 -2.39
C GLY A 192 -12.00 7.14 -1.33
N ASN A 193 -12.21 8.17 -0.51
CA ASN A 193 -11.46 8.42 0.71
C ASN A 193 -12.45 8.39 1.89
N VAL A 194 -12.27 7.42 2.78
CA VAL A 194 -13.09 7.27 3.98
C VAL A 194 -12.41 7.99 5.13
N ALA A 195 -13.07 8.96 5.73
CA ALA A 195 -12.61 9.56 6.98
C ALA A 195 -12.96 8.62 8.14
N TRP A 196 -11.95 8.11 8.80
CA TRP A 196 -12.09 7.22 9.95
C TRP A 196 -11.88 8.00 11.24
N GLN A 197 -12.86 8.04 12.11
CA GLN A 197 -12.74 8.72 13.40
C GLN A 197 -11.80 7.93 14.32
N ARG A 198 -10.64 8.51 14.61
CA ARG A 198 -9.60 7.91 15.44
C ARG A 198 -9.84 8.08 16.94
N THR A 199 -10.37 9.23 17.34
CA THR A 199 -10.48 9.61 18.75
C THR A 199 -11.88 10.18 19.03
N TYR A 200 -12.50 9.75 20.12
CA TYR A 200 -13.80 10.25 20.57
C TYR A 200 -13.70 11.37 21.63
N SER A 201 -12.50 11.67 22.12
CA SER A 201 -12.27 12.69 23.14
C SER A 201 -11.38 13.79 22.60
N MET A 202 -11.80 15.04 22.76
CA MET A 202 -10.97 16.21 22.41
C MET A 202 -9.68 16.20 23.22
N ARG A 203 -8.54 16.38 22.55
CA ARG A 203 -7.25 16.59 23.19
C ARG A 203 -7.14 18.06 23.57
N ASN A 204 -6.99 18.34 24.87
CA ASN A 204 -6.88 19.69 25.40
C ASN A 204 -5.52 20.35 25.12
N ASP A 205 -4.55 19.62 24.58
CA ASP A 205 -3.16 20.04 24.32
C ASP A 205 -2.89 20.33 22.83
N SER A 206 -3.89 20.26 21.97
CA SER A 206 -3.72 20.55 20.54
C SER A 206 -3.51 22.06 20.30
N LYS A 207 -2.41 22.40 19.64
CA LYS A 207 -2.15 23.74 19.14
C LYS A 207 -2.86 23.91 17.79
N GLY A 208 -4.02 24.53 17.76
CA GLY A 208 -4.81 24.75 16.55
C GLY A 208 -6.04 23.85 16.47
N LEU A 209 -6.44 23.50 15.24
CA LEU A 209 -7.56 22.59 15.01
C LEU A 209 -7.11 21.15 15.25
N PRO A 210 -7.76 20.39 16.16
CA PRO A 210 -7.42 18.99 16.38
C PRO A 210 -7.82 18.17 15.16
N SER A 211 -6.93 17.29 14.69
CA SER A 211 -7.27 16.24 13.73
C SER A 211 -7.70 14.99 14.49
N GLU A 212 -8.97 14.62 14.36
CA GLU A 212 -9.56 13.45 15.03
C GLU A 212 -9.81 12.31 14.06
N ALA A 213 -9.50 12.50 12.78
CA ALA A 213 -9.73 11.53 11.72
C ALA A 213 -8.40 11.09 11.08
N GLU A 214 -8.40 9.87 10.64
CA GLU A 214 -7.46 9.29 9.70
C GLU A 214 -8.19 8.99 8.39
N HIS A 215 -7.45 8.64 7.36
CA HIS A 215 -7.98 8.39 6.05
C HIS A 215 -7.80 6.93 5.65
N ILE A 216 -8.78 6.38 4.93
CA ILE A 216 -8.61 5.10 4.24
C ILE A 216 -8.85 5.38 2.76
N LEU A 217 -7.77 5.38 1.98
CA LEU A 217 -7.86 5.47 0.53
C LEU A 217 -8.25 4.13 -0.06
N VAL A 218 -9.23 4.14 -0.96
CA VAL A 218 -9.73 2.94 -1.62
C VAL A 218 -9.53 3.04 -3.12
N TYR A 219 -8.85 2.06 -3.68
CA TYR A 219 -8.67 1.89 -5.13
C TYR A 219 -9.10 0.51 -5.56
N SER A 220 -9.71 0.42 -6.73
CA SER A 220 -10.06 -0.84 -7.36
C SER A 220 -9.02 -1.25 -8.41
N LYS A 221 -9.01 -2.53 -8.79
CA LYS A 221 -8.19 -3.03 -9.91
C LYS A 221 -8.66 -2.48 -11.24
N GLN A 222 -9.98 -2.41 -11.44
CA GLN A 222 -10.62 -1.97 -12.67
C GLN A 222 -11.55 -0.77 -12.41
N PRO A 223 -11.76 0.11 -13.39
CA PRO A 223 -12.74 1.20 -13.28
C PRO A 223 -14.16 0.67 -13.02
N ASN A 224 -15.00 1.53 -12.45
CA ASN A 224 -16.43 1.22 -12.18
C ASN A 224 -16.68 0.08 -11.18
N TRP A 225 -15.72 -0.20 -10.31
CA TRP A 225 -15.90 -1.15 -9.22
C TRP A 225 -16.98 -0.67 -8.25
N ILE A 226 -17.85 -1.58 -7.84
CA ILE A 226 -18.95 -1.30 -6.91
C ILE A 226 -18.88 -2.30 -5.76
N PRO A 227 -18.83 -1.82 -4.50
CA PRO A 227 -18.86 -2.71 -3.34
C PRO A 227 -20.22 -3.39 -3.21
N ASN A 228 -20.25 -4.59 -2.67
CA ASN A 228 -21.49 -5.24 -2.29
C ASN A 228 -22.19 -4.42 -1.20
N LYS A 229 -23.47 -4.16 -1.41
CA LYS A 229 -24.28 -3.48 -0.41
C LYS A 229 -24.59 -4.43 0.74
N LEU A 230 -24.52 -3.92 1.96
CA LEU A 230 -25.04 -4.65 3.12
C LEU A 230 -26.56 -4.79 2.99
N PRO A 231 -27.16 -5.93 3.43
CA PRO A 231 -28.60 -6.08 3.47
C PRO A 231 -29.20 -5.01 4.40
N ARG A 232 -30.30 -4.43 3.98
CA ARG A 232 -31.03 -3.49 4.83
C ARG A 232 -31.66 -4.23 6.00
N THR A 233 -31.68 -3.59 7.15
CA THR A 233 -32.35 -4.10 8.34
C THR A 233 -33.71 -3.41 8.52
N ASP A 234 -34.65 -4.07 9.16
CA ASP A 234 -35.98 -3.50 9.47
C ASP A 234 -35.88 -2.16 10.22
N LYS A 235 -34.84 -1.99 11.05
CA LYS A 235 -34.57 -0.74 11.74
C LYS A 235 -34.16 0.39 10.79
N MET A 236 -33.43 0.09 9.73
CA MET A 236 -33.07 1.06 8.69
C MET A 236 -34.29 1.43 7.87
N ASP A 237 -35.14 0.46 7.57
CA ASP A 237 -36.36 0.69 6.77
C ASP A 237 -37.43 1.43 7.58
N ALA A 238 -37.52 1.22 8.87
CA ALA A 238 -38.43 1.93 9.78
C ALA A 238 -38.18 3.47 9.82
N ALA A 239 -36.97 3.91 9.49
CA ALA A 239 -36.64 5.33 9.39
C ALA A 239 -37.20 6.01 8.11
N TYR A 240 -37.50 5.22 7.08
CA TYR A 240 -38.10 5.71 5.82
C TYR A 240 -39.63 5.69 5.98
N LYS A 241 -40.18 6.85 6.35
CA LYS A 241 -41.62 7.08 6.37
C LYS A 241 -41.98 7.76 5.06
N ASN A 242 -43.13 7.38 4.52
CA ASN A 242 -43.73 8.08 3.37
C ASN A 242 -44.77 9.09 3.92
N PRO A 243 -44.35 10.32 4.36
CA PRO A 243 -45.21 11.26 5.04
C PRO A 243 -46.25 11.92 4.11
N ASP A 244 -46.03 11.88 2.81
CA ASP A 244 -46.83 12.50 1.79
C ASP A 244 -47.73 11.49 1.03
N ASN A 245 -47.68 10.21 1.45
CA ASN A 245 -48.48 9.14 0.81
C ASN A 245 -48.25 9.02 -0.72
N ASP A 246 -47.07 9.42 -1.20
CA ASP A 246 -46.71 9.26 -2.59
C ASP A 246 -46.63 7.76 -2.94
N PRO A 247 -47.32 7.30 -3.97
CA PRO A 247 -47.39 5.89 -4.34
C PRO A 247 -46.10 5.35 -5.00
N ASN A 248 -45.05 6.16 -5.20
CA ASN A 248 -43.78 5.76 -5.83
C ASN A 248 -42.64 5.57 -4.82
#